data_3394818c9a421e46e250d1ce0d13f063
#
_entry.id   3394818c9a421e46e250d1ce0d13f063
#
_cell.length_a   1.000
_cell.length_b   1.000
_cell.length_c   1.000
_cell.angle_alpha   90.00
_cell.angle_beta   90.00
_cell.angle_gamma   90.00
#
_symmetry.space_group_name_H-M   'P 1'
#
loop_
_entity.id
_entity.type
_entity.pdbx_description
1 polymer ?
#
loop_
_entity_poly.entity_id
_entity_poly.type
_entity_poly.pdbx_seq_one_letter_code
_entity_poly.pdbx_strand_id
1 'polypeptide(L)'
;MLLCDEATSALDPNTTHQILELIRDINQKLGITVVVITHQMSVVKTICNHVAILDGGVVAEKGLVSEVFAAPKSAAGRRLVFPGGADALVSDPQAVRRVRLTFRDSVTTGTPLVARLASEEGILCTVISASTQKLSEEVYGSMLLGIPNGQFQRAMDYISTMSNIRVEEVDGHVQ
;
A
#
# COMPACT_ATOMS: atom_id res chain seq x y z
N MET A 1 8.87 17.93 -22.39
CA MET A 1 9.02 16.74 -21.51
C MET A 1 10.29 16.92 -20.68
N LEU A 2 10.23 16.62 -19.38
CA LEU A 2 11.37 16.61 -18.47
C LEU A 2 11.60 15.15 -18.01
N LEU A 3 12.84 14.67 -18.10
CA LEU A 3 13.24 13.36 -17.59
C LEU A 3 14.17 13.55 -16.40
N CYS A 4 13.80 12.99 -15.25
CA CYS A 4 14.56 13.01 -14.01
C CYS A 4 14.99 11.58 -13.67
N ASP A 5 16.28 11.30 -13.79
CA ASP A 5 16.85 10.00 -13.45
C ASP A 5 17.55 10.10 -12.09
N GLU A 6 17.00 9.42 -11.08
CA GLU A 6 17.47 9.41 -9.69
C GLU A 6 17.82 10.79 -9.10
N ALA A 7 17.13 11.86 -9.54
CA ALA A 7 17.46 13.26 -9.23
C ALA A 7 17.51 13.60 -7.73
N THR A 8 16.97 12.72 -6.86
CA THR A 8 16.90 12.94 -5.41
C THR A 8 17.64 11.89 -4.59
N SER A 9 18.32 10.93 -5.22
CA SER A 9 18.92 9.77 -4.53
C SER A 9 20.04 10.13 -3.54
N ALA A 10 20.75 11.22 -3.78
CA ALA A 10 21.88 11.68 -2.95
C ALA A 10 21.55 12.92 -2.09
N LEU A 11 20.26 13.29 -1.98
CA LEU A 11 19.84 14.50 -1.26
C LEU A 11 19.27 14.14 0.11
N ASP A 12 19.42 15.06 1.05
CA ASP A 12 18.71 14.98 2.34
C ASP A 12 17.19 15.16 2.16
N PRO A 13 16.37 14.74 3.14
CA PRO A 13 14.91 14.79 3.01
C PRO A 13 14.34 16.19 2.75
N ASN A 14 14.92 17.25 3.33
CA ASN A 14 14.42 18.61 3.15
C ASN A 14 14.71 19.12 1.73
N THR A 15 15.92 18.90 1.25
CA THR A 15 16.31 19.25 -0.12
C THR A 15 15.51 18.45 -1.14
N THR A 16 15.29 17.15 -0.87
CA THR A 16 14.41 16.31 -1.70
C THR A 16 13.02 16.93 -1.83
N HIS A 17 12.40 17.34 -0.71
CA HIS A 17 11.07 17.95 -0.73
C HIS A 17 11.04 19.23 -1.59
N GLN A 18 12.02 20.10 -1.44
CA GLN A 18 12.12 21.34 -2.22
C GLN A 18 12.25 21.07 -3.74
N ILE A 19 13.07 20.09 -4.12
CA ILE A 19 13.23 19.71 -5.53
C ILE A 19 11.92 19.11 -6.09
N LEU A 20 11.21 18.31 -5.32
CA LEU A 20 9.92 17.74 -5.74
C LEU A 20 8.85 18.83 -5.92
N GLU A 21 8.80 19.83 -5.05
CA GLU A 21 7.94 21.01 -5.20
C GLU A 21 8.29 21.79 -6.46
N LEU A 22 9.58 22.03 -6.72
CA LEU A 22 10.03 22.70 -7.93
C LEU A 22 9.62 21.93 -9.20
N ILE A 23 9.79 20.61 -9.22
CA ILE A 23 9.37 19.76 -10.34
C ILE A 23 7.85 19.86 -10.56
N ARG A 24 7.06 19.86 -9.50
CA ARG A 24 5.60 20.03 -9.56
C ARG A 24 5.22 21.39 -10.13
N ASP A 25 5.88 22.44 -9.67
CA ASP A 25 5.68 23.80 -10.13
C ASP A 25 5.98 23.93 -11.64
N ILE A 26 7.09 23.37 -12.08
CA ILE A 26 7.48 23.34 -13.50
C ILE A 26 6.43 22.59 -14.32
N ASN A 27 5.98 21.42 -13.86
CA ASN A 27 4.94 20.66 -14.54
C ASN A 27 3.66 21.48 -14.70
N GLN A 28 3.19 22.14 -13.62
CA GLN A 28 1.95 22.92 -13.64
C GLN A 28 2.07 24.20 -14.46
N LYS A 29 3.15 24.96 -14.30
CA LYS A 29 3.34 26.26 -14.97
C LYS A 29 3.61 26.12 -16.47
N LEU A 30 4.34 25.10 -16.87
CA LEU A 30 4.73 24.89 -18.26
C LEU A 30 3.87 23.85 -18.99
N GLY A 31 2.99 23.13 -18.31
CA GLY A 31 2.14 22.08 -18.90
C GLY A 31 2.93 20.93 -19.53
N ILE A 32 4.15 20.66 -19.05
CA ILE A 32 5.02 19.63 -19.62
C ILE A 32 4.88 18.31 -18.90
N THR A 33 5.01 17.21 -19.61
CA THR A 33 5.11 15.87 -19.00
C THR A 33 6.44 15.73 -18.28
N VAL A 34 6.40 15.24 -17.04
CA VAL A 34 7.58 14.88 -16.25
C VAL A 34 7.62 13.37 -16.09
N VAL A 35 8.76 12.77 -16.36
CA VAL A 35 9.06 11.35 -16.11
C VAL A 35 10.15 11.28 -15.06
N VAL A 36 9.87 10.58 -13.95
CA VAL A 36 10.82 10.39 -12.84
C VAL A 36 11.19 8.93 -12.75
N ILE A 37 12.48 8.62 -12.83
CA ILE A 37 13.03 7.29 -12.56
C ILE A 37 13.57 7.31 -11.13
N THR A 38 13.07 6.44 -10.27
CA THR A 38 13.47 6.39 -8.87
C THR A 38 13.13 5.03 -8.24
N HIS A 39 13.91 4.63 -7.26
CA HIS A 39 13.60 3.52 -6.35
C HIS A 39 12.95 4.01 -5.04
N GLN A 40 12.81 5.32 -4.85
CA GLN A 40 12.24 5.92 -3.65
C GLN A 40 10.72 6.02 -3.77
N MET A 41 9.98 5.13 -3.10
CA MET A 41 8.51 5.11 -3.15
C MET A 41 7.87 6.38 -2.57
N SER A 42 8.55 7.08 -1.67
CA SER A 42 8.12 8.40 -1.17
C SER A 42 8.01 9.43 -2.27
N VAL A 43 8.97 9.47 -3.19
CA VAL A 43 8.97 10.36 -4.36
C VAL A 43 7.76 10.07 -5.25
N VAL A 44 7.56 8.79 -5.60
CA VAL A 44 6.42 8.36 -6.44
C VAL A 44 5.09 8.81 -5.83
N LYS A 45 4.90 8.60 -4.53
CA LYS A 45 3.68 8.97 -3.81
C LYS A 45 3.45 10.49 -3.74
N THR A 46 4.53 11.26 -3.71
CA THR A 46 4.46 12.72 -3.50
C THR A 46 4.08 13.47 -4.76
N ILE A 47 4.63 13.10 -5.93
CA ILE A 47 4.48 13.92 -7.13
C ILE A 47 3.93 13.19 -8.36
N CYS A 48 3.91 11.85 -8.38
CA CYS A 48 3.49 11.09 -9.55
C CYS A 48 1.98 10.79 -9.54
N ASN A 49 1.36 10.88 -10.73
CA ASN A 49 -0.03 10.46 -10.95
C ASN A 49 -0.09 9.01 -11.46
N HIS A 50 0.90 8.61 -12.26
CA HIS A 50 1.03 7.29 -12.85
C HIS A 50 2.35 6.67 -12.46
N VAL A 51 2.39 5.35 -12.43
CA VAL A 51 3.60 4.57 -12.17
C VAL A 51 3.72 3.43 -13.17
N ALA A 52 4.95 3.11 -13.52
CA ALA A 52 5.33 1.86 -14.19
C ALA A 52 6.41 1.19 -13.34
N ILE A 53 6.15 -0.03 -12.89
CA ILE A 53 7.09 -0.84 -12.11
C ILE A 53 7.88 -1.71 -13.06
N LEU A 54 9.19 -1.58 -13.01
CA LEU A 54 10.12 -2.39 -13.79
C LEU A 54 10.66 -3.54 -12.94
N ASP A 55 10.67 -4.73 -13.48
CA ASP A 55 11.27 -5.93 -12.86
C ASP A 55 11.92 -6.77 -13.95
N GLY A 56 13.20 -7.11 -13.80
CA GLY A 56 13.95 -7.88 -14.79
C GLY A 56 14.01 -7.23 -16.19
N GLY A 57 13.98 -5.89 -16.28
CA GLY A 57 14.05 -5.16 -17.55
C GLY A 57 12.72 -5.05 -18.30
N VAL A 58 11.62 -5.55 -17.73
CA VAL A 58 10.28 -5.46 -18.33
C VAL A 58 9.33 -4.68 -17.42
N VAL A 59 8.26 -4.12 -18.00
CA VAL A 59 7.20 -3.47 -17.22
C VAL A 59 6.34 -4.56 -16.58
N ALA A 60 6.51 -4.77 -15.28
CA ALA A 60 5.75 -5.75 -14.50
C ALA A 60 4.33 -5.26 -14.17
N GLU A 61 4.17 -3.95 -13.96
CA GLU A 61 2.87 -3.33 -13.66
C GLU A 61 2.89 -1.86 -14.01
N LYS A 62 1.74 -1.32 -14.44
CA LYS A 62 1.55 0.12 -14.68
C LYS A 62 0.13 0.56 -14.39
N GLY A 63 -0.06 1.80 -13.98
CA GLY A 63 -1.39 2.36 -13.72
C GLY A 63 -1.32 3.68 -12.96
N LEU A 64 -2.47 4.11 -12.44
CA LEU A 64 -2.52 5.21 -11.50
C LEU A 64 -1.81 4.84 -10.20
N VAL A 65 -1.06 5.78 -9.63
CA VAL A 65 -0.36 5.55 -8.35
C VAL A 65 -1.34 5.09 -7.27
N SER A 66 -2.52 5.73 -7.18
CA SER A 66 -3.58 5.36 -6.23
C SER A 66 -4.05 3.90 -6.38
N GLU A 67 -4.19 3.42 -7.62
CA GLU A 67 -4.65 2.05 -7.90
C GLU A 67 -3.57 1.01 -7.60
N VAL A 68 -2.36 1.25 -8.11
CA VAL A 68 -1.23 0.33 -7.97
C VAL A 68 -0.83 0.20 -6.49
N PHE A 69 -0.83 1.33 -5.75
CA PHE A 69 -0.48 1.30 -4.32
C PHE A 69 -1.61 0.76 -3.43
N ALA A 70 -2.87 0.92 -3.83
CA ALA A 70 -4.00 0.33 -3.10
C ALA A 70 -4.12 -1.18 -3.34
N ALA A 71 -3.79 -1.66 -4.54
CA ALA A 71 -4.00 -3.04 -4.94
C ALA A 71 -3.00 -3.48 -6.02
N PRO A 72 -1.72 -3.66 -5.67
CA PRO A 72 -0.71 -4.11 -6.61
C PRO A 72 -1.03 -5.53 -7.12
N LYS A 73 -1.01 -5.70 -8.43
CA LYS A 73 -1.36 -6.97 -9.10
C LYS A 73 -0.13 -7.85 -9.30
N SER A 74 1.02 -7.25 -9.59
CA SER A 74 2.28 -7.98 -9.82
C SER A 74 2.99 -8.35 -8.53
N ALA A 75 3.80 -9.41 -8.56
CA ALA A 75 4.68 -9.76 -7.45
C ALA A 75 5.69 -8.63 -7.12
N ALA A 76 6.23 -7.98 -8.15
CA ALA A 76 7.11 -6.82 -7.98
C ALA A 76 6.39 -5.65 -7.30
N GLY A 77 5.17 -5.34 -7.73
CA GLY A 77 4.33 -4.30 -7.10
C GLY A 77 4.06 -4.60 -5.63
N ARG A 78 3.70 -5.84 -5.31
CA ARG A 78 3.49 -6.25 -3.91
C ARG A 78 4.74 -6.09 -3.06
N ARG A 79 5.92 -6.49 -3.55
CA ARG A 79 7.19 -6.30 -2.83
C ARG A 79 7.51 -4.83 -2.57
N LEU A 80 7.23 -3.95 -3.54
CA LEU A 80 7.50 -2.52 -3.42
C LEU A 80 6.51 -1.79 -2.51
N VAL A 81 5.23 -2.13 -2.62
CA VAL A 81 4.16 -1.44 -1.86
C VAL A 81 4.10 -1.93 -0.41
N PHE A 82 4.40 -3.21 -0.19
CA PHE A 82 4.37 -3.85 1.12
C PHE A 82 5.76 -4.43 1.49
N PRO A 83 6.78 -3.58 1.67
CA PRO A 83 8.11 -4.02 2.10
C PRO A 83 8.01 -4.62 3.50
N GLY A 84 8.48 -5.84 3.64
CA GLY A 84 8.40 -6.57 4.92
C GLY A 84 7.52 -7.83 4.88
N GLY A 85 6.93 -8.13 3.73
CA GLY A 85 6.25 -9.41 3.45
C GLY A 85 5.37 -9.98 4.57
N ALA A 86 4.34 -10.71 4.22
CA ALA A 86 3.46 -11.38 5.19
C ALA A 86 4.17 -12.46 6.04
N ASP A 87 5.42 -12.78 5.74
CA ASP A 87 6.01 -14.08 6.11
C ASP A 87 6.78 -14.10 7.42
N ALA A 88 7.12 -12.95 8.01
CA ALA A 88 8.13 -12.89 9.06
C ALA A 88 7.61 -13.03 10.51
N LEU A 89 6.31 -12.93 10.79
CA LEU A 89 5.84 -12.67 12.16
C LEU A 89 4.76 -13.62 12.72
N VAL A 90 4.37 -14.69 12.02
CA VAL A 90 3.40 -15.63 12.58
C VAL A 90 4.09 -16.93 12.98
N SER A 91 4.10 -17.19 14.29
CA SER A 91 4.78 -18.35 14.89
C SER A 91 4.18 -19.69 14.48
N ASP A 92 2.93 -19.72 14.01
CA ASP A 92 2.27 -20.90 13.48
C ASP A 92 1.39 -20.56 12.27
N PRO A 93 1.92 -20.75 11.03
CA PRO A 93 1.17 -20.48 9.81
C PRO A 93 -0.09 -21.36 9.63
N GLN A 94 -0.19 -22.48 10.34
CA GLN A 94 -1.32 -23.39 10.22
C GLN A 94 -2.49 -23.01 11.14
N ALA A 95 -2.27 -22.23 12.19
CA ALA A 95 -3.30 -21.83 13.14
C ALA A 95 -4.11 -20.63 12.69
N VAL A 96 -3.61 -19.82 11.77
CA VAL A 96 -4.24 -18.56 11.32
C VAL A 96 -4.22 -18.44 9.80
N ARG A 97 -5.32 -17.89 9.26
CA ARG A 97 -5.36 -17.42 7.87
C ARG A 97 -5.04 -15.94 7.81
N ARG A 98 -4.33 -15.53 6.79
CA ARG A 98 -3.84 -14.14 6.63
C ARG A 98 -4.75 -13.39 5.68
N VAL A 99 -5.18 -12.22 6.09
CA VAL A 99 -6.05 -11.36 5.30
C VAL A 99 -5.45 -9.97 5.22
N ARG A 100 -5.27 -9.47 4.00
CA ARG A 100 -4.92 -8.07 3.75
C ARG A 100 -6.19 -7.27 3.54
N LEU A 101 -6.30 -6.21 4.31
CA LEU A 101 -7.35 -5.22 4.20
C LEU A 101 -6.75 -3.93 3.64
N THR A 102 -7.39 -3.36 2.62
CA THR A 102 -7.01 -2.06 2.07
C THR A 102 -8.18 -1.09 2.22
N PHE A 103 -7.92 0.03 2.87
CA PHE A 103 -8.88 1.09 3.14
C PHE A 103 -8.66 2.22 2.14
N ARG A 104 -9.74 2.75 1.55
CA ARG A 104 -9.67 3.73 0.46
C ARG A 104 -10.12 5.14 0.84
N ASP A 105 -10.41 5.37 2.12
CA ASP A 105 -10.80 6.69 2.61
C ASP A 105 -10.36 6.90 4.06
N SER A 106 -10.39 8.17 4.49
CA SER A 106 -9.97 8.55 5.84
C SER A 106 -10.90 8.04 6.94
N VAL A 107 -12.19 7.91 6.64
CA VAL A 107 -13.21 7.46 7.62
C VAL A 107 -13.00 5.98 7.92
N THR A 108 -12.88 5.16 6.87
CA THR A 108 -12.65 3.72 6.99
C THR A 108 -11.28 3.41 7.57
N THR A 109 -10.26 4.19 7.20
CA THR A 109 -8.90 4.07 7.78
C THR A 109 -8.88 4.38 9.27
N GLY A 110 -9.74 5.30 9.75
CA GLY A 110 -9.90 5.64 11.17
C GLY A 110 -10.79 4.69 11.96
N THR A 111 -11.45 3.71 11.31
CA THR A 111 -12.35 2.78 12.00
C THR A 111 -11.54 1.79 12.84
N PRO A 112 -11.87 1.60 14.14
CA PRO A 112 -11.14 0.68 15.02
C PRO A 112 -11.53 -0.78 14.75
N LEU A 113 -11.28 -1.28 13.54
CA LEU A 113 -11.75 -2.58 13.06
C LEU A 113 -11.34 -3.75 13.98
N VAL A 114 -10.07 -3.78 14.41
CA VAL A 114 -9.56 -4.85 15.29
C VAL A 114 -10.30 -4.85 16.63
N ALA A 115 -10.53 -3.65 17.20
CA ALA A 115 -11.27 -3.52 18.44
C ALA A 115 -12.73 -3.94 18.27
N ARG A 116 -13.36 -3.62 17.15
CA ARG A 116 -14.75 -4.03 16.85
C ARG A 116 -14.87 -5.53 16.63
N LEU A 117 -13.97 -6.15 15.89
CA LEU A 117 -13.92 -7.60 15.75
C LEU A 117 -13.81 -8.30 17.11
N ALA A 118 -13.01 -7.75 18.04
CA ALA A 118 -12.87 -8.30 19.37
C ALA A 118 -14.12 -8.09 20.23
N SER A 119 -14.69 -6.86 20.25
CA SER A 119 -15.79 -6.50 21.15
C SER A 119 -17.16 -6.95 20.66
N GLU A 120 -17.41 -6.91 19.34
CA GLU A 120 -18.72 -7.21 18.75
C GLU A 120 -18.83 -8.69 18.36
N GLU A 121 -17.75 -9.28 17.85
CA GLU A 121 -17.73 -10.64 17.35
C GLU A 121 -16.95 -11.64 18.23
N GLY A 122 -16.21 -11.17 19.22
CA GLY A 122 -15.36 -12.01 20.06
C GLY A 122 -14.17 -12.60 19.29
N ILE A 123 -13.76 -11.99 18.17
CA ILE A 123 -12.69 -12.48 17.28
C ILE A 123 -11.38 -11.76 17.66
N LEU A 124 -10.43 -12.52 18.17
CA LEU A 124 -9.10 -12.03 18.50
C LEU A 124 -8.17 -12.28 17.30
N CYS A 125 -7.89 -11.22 16.54
CA CYS A 125 -6.97 -11.28 15.43
C CYS A 125 -5.61 -10.67 15.78
N THR A 126 -4.56 -11.17 15.14
CA THR A 126 -3.20 -10.63 15.26
C THR A 126 -2.97 -9.59 14.18
N VAL A 127 -2.49 -8.40 14.53
CA VAL A 127 -2.01 -7.42 13.54
C VAL A 127 -0.59 -7.78 13.16
N ILE A 128 -0.40 -8.27 11.92
CA ILE A 128 0.92 -8.64 11.40
C ILE A 128 1.64 -7.40 10.89
N SER A 129 0.93 -6.56 10.16
CA SER A 129 1.42 -5.25 9.73
C SER A 129 0.27 -4.28 9.54
N ALA A 130 0.54 -2.99 9.71
CA ALA A 130 -0.39 -1.93 9.39
C ALA A 130 0.38 -0.71 8.88
N SER A 131 -0.16 -0.05 7.89
CA SER A 131 0.39 1.20 7.37
C SER A 131 -0.72 2.13 6.92
N THR A 132 -0.51 3.42 7.12
CA THR A 132 -1.38 4.48 6.61
C THR A 132 -0.55 5.44 5.79
N GLN A 133 -1.05 5.83 4.63
CA GLN A 133 -0.34 6.69 3.70
C GLN A 133 -1.30 7.74 3.14
N LYS A 134 -0.83 8.97 3.02
CA LYS A 134 -1.52 10.02 2.30
C LYS A 134 -1.00 10.03 0.86
N LEU A 135 -1.90 9.86 -0.11
CA LEU A 135 -1.62 9.97 -1.54
C LEU A 135 -2.42 11.15 -2.08
N SER A 136 -1.74 12.24 -2.40
CA SER A 136 -2.39 13.51 -2.74
C SER A 136 -3.33 13.98 -1.61
N GLU A 137 -4.64 14.05 -1.88
CA GLU A 137 -5.66 14.46 -0.90
C GLU A 137 -6.34 13.29 -0.18
N GLU A 138 -6.09 12.06 -0.62
CA GLU A 138 -6.75 10.86 -0.07
C GLU A 138 -5.84 10.09 0.89
N VAL A 139 -6.45 9.49 1.89
CA VAL A 139 -5.77 8.63 2.87
C VAL A 139 -6.06 7.18 2.55
N TYR A 140 -5.00 6.41 2.35
CA TYR A 140 -5.06 4.97 2.13
C TYR A 140 -4.46 4.25 3.33
N GLY A 141 -5.14 3.22 3.80
CA GLY A 141 -4.64 2.33 4.84
C GLY A 141 -4.48 0.91 4.31
N SER A 142 -3.50 0.20 4.80
CA SER A 142 -3.36 -1.25 4.60
C SER A 142 -3.08 -1.92 5.93
N MET A 143 -3.76 -3.04 6.18
CA MET A 143 -3.57 -3.85 7.37
C MET A 143 -3.53 -5.32 6.98
N LEU A 144 -2.54 -6.05 7.49
CA LEU A 144 -2.45 -7.50 7.37
C LEU A 144 -2.80 -8.10 8.72
N LEU A 145 -3.86 -8.89 8.74
CA LEU A 145 -4.35 -9.58 9.94
C LEU A 145 -4.13 -11.07 9.84
N GLY A 146 -3.76 -11.70 10.96
CA GLY A 146 -3.85 -13.14 11.18
C GLY A 146 -5.16 -13.43 11.92
N ILE A 147 -6.05 -14.20 11.32
CA ILE A 147 -7.35 -14.56 11.86
C ILE A 147 -7.35 -16.06 12.17
N PRO A 148 -7.74 -16.50 13.38
CA PRO A 148 -7.82 -17.91 13.73
C PRO A 148 -8.71 -18.69 12.76
N ASN A 149 -8.26 -19.85 12.30
CA ASN A 149 -8.98 -20.66 11.30
C ASN A 149 -10.45 -20.92 11.65
N GLY A 150 -10.74 -21.23 12.91
CA GLY A 150 -12.10 -21.49 13.37
C GLY A 150 -13.03 -20.28 13.40
N GLN A 151 -12.48 -19.06 13.27
CA GLN A 151 -13.22 -17.79 13.31
C GLN A 151 -13.18 -17.05 11.98
N PHE A 152 -12.47 -17.60 10.99
CA PHE A 152 -12.19 -16.93 9.73
C PHE A 152 -13.45 -16.50 8.98
N GLN A 153 -14.41 -17.43 8.79
CA GLN A 153 -15.63 -17.11 8.03
C GLN A 153 -16.45 -16.01 8.70
N ARG A 154 -16.62 -16.07 10.02
CA ARG A 154 -17.33 -15.02 10.76
C ARG A 154 -16.65 -13.65 10.63
N ALA A 155 -15.32 -13.63 10.69
CA ALA A 155 -14.57 -12.39 10.48
C ALA A 155 -14.78 -11.83 9.07
N MET A 156 -14.76 -12.68 8.05
CA MET A 156 -14.99 -12.29 6.66
C MET A 156 -16.41 -11.77 6.45
N ASP A 157 -17.41 -12.42 7.02
CA ASP A 157 -18.82 -12.01 6.96
C ASP A 157 -18.98 -10.61 7.60
N TYR A 158 -18.39 -10.40 8.77
CA TYR A 158 -18.41 -9.10 9.45
C TYR A 158 -17.71 -8.01 8.63
N ILE A 159 -16.51 -8.26 8.13
CA ILE A 159 -15.74 -7.30 7.35
C ILE A 159 -16.47 -6.94 6.04
N SER A 160 -17.17 -7.90 5.43
CA SER A 160 -17.94 -7.68 4.19
C SER A 160 -19.11 -6.71 4.37
N THR A 161 -19.58 -6.48 5.60
CA THR A 161 -20.63 -5.48 5.89
C THR A 161 -20.10 -4.04 5.80
N MET A 162 -18.77 -3.85 5.80
CA MET A 162 -18.14 -2.55 5.77
C MET A 162 -17.89 -2.11 4.34
N SER A 163 -18.37 -0.92 3.97
CA SER A 163 -18.07 -0.30 2.68
C SER A 163 -16.62 0.18 2.63
N ASN A 164 -16.05 0.27 1.41
CA ASN A 164 -14.72 0.85 1.13
C ASN A 164 -13.53 0.06 1.71
N ILE A 165 -13.72 -1.19 2.13
CA ILE A 165 -12.64 -2.11 2.49
C ILE A 165 -12.50 -3.14 1.37
N ARG A 166 -11.31 -3.20 0.78
CA ARG A 166 -10.92 -4.30 -0.08
C ARG A 166 -10.25 -5.38 0.73
N VAL A 167 -10.68 -6.60 0.54
CA VAL A 167 -10.20 -7.78 1.26
C VAL A 167 -9.47 -8.69 0.27
N GLU A 168 -8.28 -9.13 0.63
CA GLU A 168 -7.48 -10.10 -0.12
C GLU A 168 -6.93 -11.14 0.85
N GLU A 169 -7.26 -12.41 0.64
CA GLU A 169 -6.62 -13.49 1.36
C GLU A 169 -5.21 -13.69 0.87
N VAL A 170 -4.25 -13.78 1.79
CA VAL A 170 -2.83 -13.94 1.47
C VAL A 170 -2.42 -15.34 1.87
N ASP A 171 -2.33 -16.23 0.88
CA ASP A 171 -1.85 -17.60 1.10
C ASP A 171 -0.39 -17.60 1.54
N GLY A 172 -0.09 -18.36 2.59
CA GLY A 172 1.24 -18.50 3.15
C GLY A 172 2.14 -19.48 2.37
N HIS A 173 2.12 -19.48 1.03
CA HIS A 173 3.07 -20.27 0.25
C HIS A 173 4.31 -19.43 -0.06
N VAL A 174 5.35 -19.69 0.73
CA VAL A 174 6.74 -19.36 0.36
C VAL A 174 7.17 -20.36 -0.71
N GLN A 175 7.51 -19.89 -1.89
CA GLN A 175 8.47 -20.52 -2.78
C GLN A 175 9.78 -19.77 -2.71
#